data_ea86cc6d0e88c7f26c8358623292cb14
#
_entry.id   ea86cc6d0e88c7f26c8358623292cb14
#
_cell.length_a   1.000
_cell.length_b   1.000
_cell.length_c   1.000
_cell.angle_alpha   90.00
_cell.angle_beta   90.00
_cell.angle_gamma   90.00
#
_symmetry.space_group_name_H-M   'P 1'
#
loop_
_entity.id
_entity.type
_entity.pdbx_description
1 polymer ?
#
loop_
_entity_poly.entity_id
_entity_poly.type
_entity_poly.pdbx_seq_one_letter_code
_entity_poly.pdbx_strand_id
1 'polypeptide(L)' 'MTVRALIKDGAARLAAAGVPDPRLDAEYLLAEALHAPRLNLLLSMETAVPPAAAEQFENSLRRREMREPLQYI' A
#
# COMPACT_ATOMS: atom_id res chain seq x y z
N MET A 1 -0.02 5.10 -12.01
CA MET A 1 -0.62 5.84 -10.88
C MET A 1 0.47 6.37 -9.97
N THR A 2 0.19 7.45 -9.29
CA THR A 2 1.14 8.04 -8.34
C THR A 2 1.12 7.30 -7.01
N VAL A 3 2.16 7.53 -6.21
CA VAL A 3 2.21 7.04 -4.83
C VAL A 3 0.95 7.47 -4.07
N ARG A 4 0.58 8.75 -4.17
CA ARG A 4 -0.61 9.30 -3.51
C ARG A 4 -1.89 8.54 -3.89
N ALA A 5 -2.08 8.32 -5.19
CA ALA A 5 -3.29 7.66 -5.68
C ALA A 5 -3.38 6.21 -5.18
N LEU A 6 -2.26 5.48 -5.19
CA LEU A 6 -2.25 4.09 -4.73
C LEU A 6 -2.50 3.99 -3.22
N ILE A 7 -1.90 4.90 -2.43
CA ILE A 7 -2.15 4.92 -0.99
C ILE A 7 -3.63 5.22 -0.71
N LYS A 8 -4.21 6.19 -1.42
CA LYS A 8 -5.61 6.55 -1.24
C LYS A 8 -6.54 5.38 -1.57
N ASP A 9 -6.32 4.75 -2.73
CA ASP A 9 -7.11 3.58 -3.14
C ASP A 9 -6.95 2.42 -2.15
N GLY A 10 -5.71 2.14 -1.78
CA GLY A 10 -5.42 1.04 -0.86
C GLY A 10 -6.05 1.27 0.50
N ALA A 11 -5.93 2.48 1.03
CA ALA A 11 -6.51 2.82 2.33
C ALA A 11 -8.04 2.68 2.31
N ALA A 12 -8.70 3.10 1.23
CA ALA A 12 -10.15 2.97 1.10
C ALA A 12 -10.58 1.50 1.08
N ARG A 13 -9.83 0.65 0.35
CA ARG A 13 -10.12 -0.78 0.28
C ARG A 13 -9.92 -1.46 1.63
N LEU A 14 -8.83 -1.14 2.32
CA LEU A 14 -8.56 -1.73 3.64
C LEU A 14 -9.57 -1.26 4.68
N ALA A 15 -9.99 0.00 4.61
CA ALA A 15 -11.03 0.51 5.49
C ALA A 15 -12.34 -0.24 5.28
N ALA A 16 -12.71 -0.48 4.03
CA ALA A 16 -13.93 -1.23 3.70
C ALA A 16 -13.85 -2.68 4.19
N ALA A 17 -12.65 -3.24 4.27
CA ALA A 17 -12.43 -4.59 4.80
C ALA A 17 -12.33 -4.63 6.33
N GLY A 18 -12.43 -3.49 7.01
CA GLY A 18 -12.41 -3.42 8.47
C GLY A 18 -11.03 -3.41 9.09
N VAL A 19 -10.00 -3.07 8.32
CA VAL A 19 -8.64 -2.97 8.85
C VAL A 19 -8.54 -1.74 9.76
N PRO A 20 -7.98 -1.88 10.99
CA PRO A 20 -7.97 -0.77 11.96
C PRO A 20 -7.20 0.48 11.53
N ASP A 21 -6.04 0.31 10.88
CA ASP A 21 -5.21 1.43 10.45
C ASP A 21 -4.98 1.36 8.94
N PRO A 22 -6.04 1.61 8.13
CA PRO A 22 -5.97 1.34 6.71
C PRO A 22 -4.92 2.17 5.97
N ARG A 23 -4.78 3.44 6.30
CA ARG A 23 -3.79 4.29 5.62
C ARG A 23 -2.37 3.87 5.96
N LEU A 24 -2.10 3.61 7.22
CA LEU A 24 -0.76 3.19 7.65
C LEU A 24 -0.38 1.87 6.99
N ASP A 25 -1.31 0.91 6.97
CA ASP A 25 -1.07 -0.38 6.34
C ASP A 25 -0.82 -0.22 4.84
N ALA A 26 -1.60 0.63 4.15
CA ALA A 26 -1.39 0.87 2.73
C ALA A 26 0.00 1.48 2.47
N GLU A 27 0.45 2.40 3.32
CA GLU A 27 1.78 3.00 3.19
C GLU A 27 2.87 1.95 3.35
N TYR A 28 2.76 1.07 4.35
CA TYR A 28 3.74 0.01 4.56
C TYR A 28 3.77 -0.98 3.39
N LEU A 29 2.61 -1.37 2.89
CA LEU A 29 2.56 -2.32 1.78
C LEU A 29 3.16 -1.73 0.51
N LEU A 30 2.93 -0.45 0.23
CA LEU A 30 3.52 0.20 -0.94
C LEU A 30 5.02 0.41 -0.76
N ALA A 31 5.46 0.76 0.44
CA ALA A 31 6.89 0.89 0.74
C ALA A 31 7.61 -0.43 0.47
N GLU A 32 7.03 -1.54 0.90
CA GLU A 32 7.58 -2.87 0.66
C GLU A 32 7.67 -3.17 -0.84
N ALA A 33 6.61 -2.84 -1.59
CA ALA A 33 6.59 -3.07 -3.04
C ALA A 33 7.66 -2.25 -3.76
N LEU A 34 7.98 -1.07 -3.24
CA LEU A 34 8.99 -0.19 -3.83
C LEU A 34 10.39 -0.42 -3.26
N HIS A 35 10.53 -1.33 -2.30
CA HIS A 35 11.79 -1.59 -1.60
C HIS A 35 12.39 -0.31 -1.03
N ALA A 36 11.56 0.53 -0.42
CA ALA A 36 11.98 1.81 0.11
C ALA A 36 11.37 2.03 1.50
N PRO A 37 12.02 2.84 2.35
CA PRO A 37 11.42 3.21 3.64
C PRO A 37 10.13 4.00 3.44
N ARG A 38 9.20 3.86 4.37
CA ARG A 38 7.93 4.59 4.30
C ARG A 38 8.11 6.10 4.18
N LEU A 39 9.12 6.64 4.84
CA LEU A 39 9.41 8.08 4.76
C LEU A 39 9.66 8.54 3.33
N ASN A 40 10.33 7.71 2.52
CA ASN A 40 10.58 8.04 1.12
C ASN A 40 9.28 8.21 0.33
N LEU A 41 8.27 7.40 0.64
CA LEU A 41 6.95 7.54 0.01
C LEU A 41 6.34 8.90 0.32
N LEU A 42 6.42 9.31 1.59
CA LEU A 42 5.82 10.56 2.03
C LEU A 42 6.50 11.77 1.38
N LEU A 43 7.77 11.62 0.97
CA LEU A 43 8.52 12.66 0.27
C LEU A 43 8.35 12.57 -1.25
N SER A 44 7.64 11.56 -1.77
CA SER A 44 7.54 11.27 -3.20
C SER A 44 6.10 11.01 -3.63
N MET A 45 5.14 11.67 -3.04
CA MET A 45 3.71 11.38 -3.24
C MET A 45 3.24 11.55 -4.68
N GLU A 46 3.88 12.42 -5.45
CA GLU A 46 3.51 12.68 -6.83
C GLU A 46 4.29 11.82 -7.83
N THR A 47 5.19 10.97 -7.37
CA THR A 47 5.98 10.10 -8.23
C THR A 47 5.12 8.95 -8.75
N ALA A 48 5.29 8.64 -10.04
CA ALA A 48 4.61 7.49 -10.63
C ALA A 48 5.19 6.18 -10.10
N VAL A 49 4.33 5.21 -9.86
CA VAL A 49 4.75 3.89 -9.37
C VAL A 49 4.95 2.96 -10.56
N PRO A 50 6.10 2.27 -10.65
CA PRO A 50 6.33 1.32 -11.75
C PRO A 50 5.29 0.21 -11.77
N PRO A 51 4.93 -0.31 -12.95
CA PRO A 51 3.91 -1.37 -13.05
C PRO A 51 4.17 -2.60 -12.19
N ALA A 52 5.42 -3.05 -12.12
CA ALA A 52 5.76 -4.22 -11.31
C ALA A 52 5.49 -3.99 -9.82
N ALA A 53 5.84 -2.80 -9.33
CA ALA A 53 5.59 -2.45 -7.93
C ALA A 53 4.08 -2.28 -7.66
N ALA A 54 3.35 -1.70 -8.61
CA ALA A 54 1.90 -1.55 -8.49
C ALA A 54 1.22 -2.91 -8.42
N GLU A 55 1.68 -3.88 -9.21
CA GLU A 55 1.14 -5.24 -9.19
C GLU A 55 1.42 -5.93 -7.86
N GLN A 56 2.63 -5.81 -7.34
CA GLN A 56 2.99 -6.38 -6.04
C GLN A 56 2.13 -5.75 -4.94
N PHE A 57 1.94 -4.43 -4.99
CA PHE A 57 1.09 -3.73 -4.04
C PHE A 57 -0.35 -4.25 -4.09
N GLU A 58 -0.90 -4.43 -5.29
CA GLU A 58 -2.25 -4.96 -5.48
C GLU A 58 -2.38 -6.35 -4.86
N ASN A 59 -1.40 -7.22 -5.09
CA ASN A 59 -1.41 -8.57 -4.50
C ASN A 59 -1.36 -8.52 -2.97
N SER A 60 -0.53 -7.64 -2.42
CA SER A 60 -0.43 -7.46 -0.96
C SER A 60 -1.73 -6.91 -0.37
N LEU A 61 -2.38 -5.97 -1.07
CA LEU A 61 -3.67 -5.44 -0.62
C LEU A 61 -4.72 -6.54 -0.53
N ARG A 62 -4.78 -7.42 -1.52
CA ARG A 62 -5.76 -8.53 -1.50
C ARG A 62 -5.54 -9.42 -0.29
N ARG A 63 -4.29 -9.74 0.04
CA ARG A 63 -3.97 -10.55 1.21
C ARG A 63 -4.41 -9.86 2.49
N ARG A 64 -4.16 -8.56 2.60
CA ARG A 64 -4.55 -7.80 3.80
C ARG A 64 -6.05 -7.64 3.90
N GLU A 65 -6.75 -7.49 2.78
CA GLU A 65 -8.22 -7.46 2.75
C GLU A 65 -8.83 -8.75 3.28
N MET A 66 -8.13 -9.86 3.09
CA MET A 66 -8.54 -11.16 3.64
C MET A 66 -8.13 -11.33 5.10
N ARG A 67 -7.66 -10.25 5.72
CA ARG A 67 -7.28 -10.17 7.13
C ARG A 67 -6.04 -11.01 7.47
N GLU A 68 -5.22 -11.30 6.48
CA GLU A 68 -3.90 -11.89 6.74
C GLU A 68 -3.05 -10.87 7.50
N PRO A 69 -2.37 -11.27 8.61
CA PRO A 69 -1.58 -10.33 9.38
C PRO A 69 -0.51 -9.66 8.54
N LEU A 70 -0.32 -8.35 8.75
CA LEU A 70 0.62 -7.56 7.97
C LEU A 70 2.03 -8.14 8.00
N GLN A 71 2.43 -8.68 9.13
CA GLN A 71 3.78 -9.26 9.30
C GLN A 71 4.06 -10.46 8.40
N TYR A 72 3.02 -11.09 7.84
CA TYR A 72 3.17 -12.22 6.93
C TYR A 72 3.09 -11.80 5.45
N ILE A 73 2.86 -10.56 5.19
CA ILE A 73 2.81 -10.01 3.85
C ILE A 73 4.13 -9.34 3.50
#